data_a3ca25ec7b13bb20cb5a17510fac3aa4
#
_entry.id   a3ca25ec7b13bb20cb5a17510fac3aa4
#
_cell.length_a   1.000
_cell.length_b   1.000
_cell.length_c   1.000
_cell.angle_alpha   90.00
_cell.angle_beta   90.00
_cell.angle_gamma   90.00
#
_symmetry.space_group_name_H-M   'P 1'
#
loop_
_entity.id
_entity.type
_entity.pdbx_description
1 polymer ?
#
loop_
_entity_poly.entity_id
_entity_poly.type
_entity_poly.pdbx_seq_one_letter_code
_entity_poly.pdbx_strand_id
1 'polypeptide(L)'
;MPSRPYKDLVIYGCFVLNRLVAALGVDLYQEGLEGKLEAILAGQSGISKEEVKREIKSNHFMTDRVLEHLLKDGLVTVEAAEGRYRVRITREGALHIRKYNEFYRKIYEEQIRDHYRYTKAPFWLRD
;
A
#
# COMPACT_ATOMS: atom_id res chain seq x y z
N MET A 1 -20.47 -4.29 17.77
CA MET A 1 -19.04 -4.15 17.98
C MET A 1 -18.48 -3.06 17.11
N PRO A 2 -17.94 -2.05 17.69
CA PRO A 2 -17.41 -0.97 16.89
C PRO A 2 -16.23 -1.46 16.04
N SER A 3 -16.22 -1.04 14.83
CA SER A 3 -15.10 -1.31 13.95
C SER A 3 -13.91 -0.46 14.38
N ARG A 4 -12.79 -0.75 13.79
CA ARG A 4 -11.61 0.07 14.00
C ARG A 4 -11.20 0.66 12.66
N PRO A 5 -12.04 1.55 12.12
CA PRO A 5 -11.82 2.03 10.76
C PRO A 5 -10.46 2.68 10.58
N TYR A 6 -9.97 3.34 11.62
CA TYR A 6 -8.65 3.96 11.51
C TYR A 6 -7.55 2.93 11.35
N LYS A 7 -7.58 1.89 12.19
CA LYS A 7 -6.58 0.82 12.08
C LYS A 7 -6.69 0.08 10.77
N ASP A 8 -7.93 -0.16 10.33
CA ASP A 8 -8.15 -0.83 9.06
C ASP A 8 -7.54 -0.03 7.92
N LEU A 9 -7.79 1.28 7.90
CA LEU A 9 -7.27 2.12 6.84
C LEU A 9 -5.75 2.14 6.83
N VAL A 10 -5.14 2.20 8.01
CA VAL A 10 -3.68 2.21 8.12
C VAL A 10 -3.08 0.91 7.60
N ILE A 11 -3.64 -0.21 8.02
CA ILE A 11 -3.11 -1.52 7.62
C ILE A 11 -3.37 -1.79 6.14
N TYR A 12 -4.57 -1.47 5.67
CA TYR A 12 -4.88 -1.64 4.26
C TYR A 12 -4.02 -0.72 3.40
N GLY A 13 -3.74 0.49 3.90
CA GLY A 13 -2.82 1.39 3.22
C GLY A 13 -1.44 0.78 3.08
N CYS A 14 -0.97 0.13 4.13
CA CYS A 14 0.30 -0.58 4.11
C CYS A 14 0.30 -1.66 3.03
N PHE A 15 -0.78 -2.43 2.92
CA PHE A 15 -0.91 -3.45 1.89
C PHE A 15 -0.79 -2.84 0.49
N VAL A 16 -1.49 -1.74 0.27
CA VAL A 16 -1.47 -1.08 -1.04
C VAL A 16 -0.08 -0.55 -1.38
N LEU A 17 0.56 0.12 -0.41
CA LEU A 17 1.88 0.68 -0.65
C LEU A 17 2.90 -0.41 -0.96
N ASN A 18 2.84 -1.51 -0.25
CA ASN A 18 3.75 -2.63 -0.51
C ASN A 18 3.47 -3.29 -1.84
N ARG A 19 2.20 -3.35 -2.24
CA ARG A 19 1.87 -3.87 -3.56
C ARG A 19 2.44 -2.99 -4.66
N LEU A 20 2.38 -1.68 -4.46
CA LEU A 20 2.96 -0.74 -5.42
C LEU A 20 4.48 -0.89 -5.50
N VAL A 21 5.14 -1.06 -4.36
CA VAL A 21 6.58 -1.28 -4.34
C VAL A 21 6.94 -2.57 -5.07
N ALA A 22 6.15 -3.63 -4.85
CA ALA A 22 6.39 -4.88 -5.55
C ALA A 22 6.25 -4.72 -7.06
N ALA A 23 5.29 -3.91 -7.49
CA ALA A 23 5.10 -3.66 -8.92
C ALA A 23 6.27 -2.88 -9.52
N LEU A 24 6.95 -2.08 -8.72
CA LEU A 24 8.17 -1.39 -9.17
C LEU A 24 9.36 -2.33 -9.30
N GLY A 25 9.34 -3.44 -8.58
CA GLY A 25 10.47 -4.35 -8.54
C GLY A 25 11.69 -3.77 -7.86
N VAL A 26 11.50 -2.86 -6.92
CA VAL A 26 12.60 -2.16 -6.27
C VAL A 26 12.81 -2.70 -4.85
N ASP A 27 14.07 -2.74 -4.43
CA ASP A 27 14.42 -3.06 -3.06
C ASP A 27 14.51 -1.75 -2.29
N LEU A 28 13.56 -1.53 -1.39
CA LEU A 28 13.48 -0.28 -0.63
C LEU A 28 14.68 -0.07 0.29
N TYR A 29 15.39 -1.13 0.63
CA TYR A 29 16.46 -1.07 1.60
C TYR A 29 17.84 -1.04 0.95
N GLN A 30 17.87 -0.92 -0.37
CA GLN A 30 19.14 -0.83 -1.06
C GLN A 30 19.84 0.48 -0.73
N GLU A 31 21.15 0.44 -0.73
CA GLU A 31 21.94 1.62 -0.44
C GLU A 31 21.78 2.63 -1.58
N GLY A 32 21.66 3.90 -1.21
CA GLY A 32 21.57 4.96 -2.20
C GLY A 32 20.21 5.07 -2.89
N LEU A 33 19.19 4.44 -2.32
CA LEU A 33 17.87 4.46 -2.94
C LEU A 33 17.36 5.87 -3.19
N GLU A 34 17.55 6.78 -2.21
CA GLU A 34 17.01 8.13 -2.33
C GLU A 34 17.48 8.83 -3.60
N GLY A 35 18.73 8.58 -3.99
CA GLY A 35 19.27 9.20 -5.19
C GLY A 35 18.75 8.62 -6.49
N LYS A 36 18.19 7.42 -6.44
CA LYS A 36 17.67 6.73 -7.62
C LYS A 36 16.16 6.77 -7.71
N LEU A 37 15.52 7.18 -6.64
CA LEU A 37 14.07 6.98 -6.49
C LEU A 37 13.26 7.71 -7.55
N GLU A 38 13.63 8.94 -7.88
CA GLU A 38 12.87 9.70 -8.87
C GLU A 38 12.84 9.00 -10.23
N ALA A 39 13.99 8.47 -10.65
CA ALA A 39 14.04 7.74 -11.92
C ALA A 39 13.21 6.47 -11.87
N ILE A 40 13.26 5.77 -10.75
CA ILE A 40 12.46 4.55 -10.58
C ILE A 40 10.97 4.88 -10.64
N LEU A 41 10.56 5.90 -9.93
CA LEU A 41 9.15 6.30 -9.89
C LEU A 41 8.66 6.77 -11.24
N ALA A 42 9.51 7.45 -12.00
CA ALA A 42 9.11 7.98 -13.30
C ALA A 42 8.73 6.86 -14.28
N GLY A 43 9.29 5.67 -14.08
CA GLY A 43 9.00 4.55 -14.98
C GLY A 43 7.82 3.69 -14.58
N GLN A 44 7.14 4.01 -13.48
CA GLN A 44 6.09 3.14 -13.01
C GLN A 44 4.80 3.29 -13.82
N SER A 45 4.13 2.16 -14.05
CA SER A 45 2.80 2.18 -14.67
C SER A 45 1.69 2.18 -13.64
N GLY A 46 2.00 1.87 -12.39
CA GLY A 46 1.01 1.82 -11.35
C GLY A 46 0.20 0.54 -11.36
N ILE A 47 -0.84 0.50 -10.54
CA ILE A 47 -1.75 -0.64 -10.49
C ILE A 47 -3.18 -0.15 -10.66
N SER A 48 -4.07 -1.07 -11.03
CA SER A 48 -5.46 -0.74 -11.23
C SER A 48 -6.20 -0.72 -9.90
N LYS A 49 -7.39 -0.10 -9.92
CA LYS A 49 -8.25 -0.11 -8.73
C LYS A 49 -8.65 -1.53 -8.35
N GLU A 50 -8.84 -2.39 -9.36
CA GLU A 50 -9.21 -3.78 -9.13
C GLU A 50 -8.08 -4.52 -8.41
N GLU A 51 -6.83 -4.22 -8.76
CA GLU A 51 -5.69 -4.83 -8.08
C GLU A 51 -5.62 -4.37 -6.62
N VAL A 52 -5.95 -3.10 -6.36
CA VAL A 52 -6.00 -2.59 -4.99
C VAL A 52 -7.05 -3.36 -4.20
N LYS A 53 -8.24 -3.48 -4.76
CA LYS A 53 -9.34 -4.18 -4.11
C LYS A 53 -8.96 -5.62 -3.77
N ARG A 54 -8.30 -6.29 -4.69
CA ARG A 54 -7.86 -7.67 -4.48
C ARG A 54 -6.80 -7.76 -3.39
N GLU A 55 -5.89 -6.79 -3.36
CA GLU A 55 -4.81 -6.81 -2.38
C GLU A 55 -5.35 -6.70 -0.96
N ILE A 56 -6.32 -5.82 -0.75
CA ILE A 56 -6.88 -5.63 0.60
C ILE A 56 -8.01 -6.61 0.89
N LYS A 57 -8.42 -7.40 -0.10
CA LYS A 57 -9.47 -8.42 0.05
C LYS A 57 -10.73 -7.82 0.64
N SER A 58 -11.17 -6.72 0.07
CA SER A 58 -12.31 -6.00 0.57
C SER A 58 -13.21 -5.55 -0.58
N ASN A 59 -14.17 -4.70 -0.28
CA ASN A 59 -15.16 -4.27 -1.27
C ASN A 59 -14.80 -2.89 -1.83
N HIS A 60 -15.62 -2.42 -2.77
CA HIS A 60 -15.39 -1.12 -3.41
C HIS A 60 -15.39 0.03 -2.42
N PHE A 61 -16.30 -0.02 -1.45
CA PHE A 61 -16.43 1.04 -0.49
C PHE A 61 -15.12 1.19 0.31
N MET A 62 -14.59 0.10 0.81
CA MET A 62 -13.35 0.13 1.57
C MET A 62 -12.17 0.52 0.67
N THR A 63 -12.16 0.02 -0.57
CA THR A 63 -11.11 0.38 -1.52
C THR A 63 -11.07 1.89 -1.71
N ASP A 64 -12.23 2.52 -1.91
CA ASP A 64 -12.29 3.97 -2.07
C ASP A 64 -11.79 4.69 -0.84
N ARG A 65 -12.16 4.23 0.33
CA ARG A 65 -11.72 4.86 1.57
C ARG A 65 -10.21 4.77 1.77
N VAL A 66 -9.64 3.62 1.46
CA VAL A 66 -8.20 3.43 1.58
C VAL A 66 -7.46 4.35 0.63
N LEU A 67 -7.94 4.42 -0.62
CA LEU A 67 -7.30 5.28 -1.62
C LEU A 67 -7.42 6.76 -1.25
N GLU A 68 -8.57 7.18 -0.73
CA GLU A 68 -8.74 8.55 -0.26
C GLU A 68 -7.75 8.87 0.85
N HIS A 69 -7.60 7.94 1.77
CA HIS A 69 -6.68 8.10 2.89
C HIS A 69 -5.24 8.27 2.40
N LEU A 70 -4.82 7.41 1.48
CA LEU A 70 -3.46 7.47 0.95
C LEU A 70 -3.23 8.74 0.12
N LEU A 71 -4.24 9.15 -0.64
CA LEU A 71 -4.16 10.39 -1.41
C LEU A 71 -4.02 11.61 -0.50
N LYS A 72 -4.84 11.65 0.54
CA LYS A 72 -4.81 12.76 1.47
C LYS A 72 -3.45 12.92 2.13
N ASP A 73 -2.79 11.81 2.41
CA ASP A 73 -1.49 11.83 3.05
C ASP A 73 -0.34 11.99 2.04
N GLY A 74 -0.66 12.09 0.76
CA GLY A 74 0.36 12.30 -0.26
C GLY A 74 1.21 11.09 -0.57
N LEU A 75 0.73 9.90 -0.23
CA LEU A 75 1.51 8.68 -0.39
C LEU A 75 1.31 8.02 -1.74
N VAL A 76 0.21 8.33 -2.41
CA VAL A 76 -0.05 7.84 -3.77
C VAL A 76 -0.63 8.97 -4.60
N THR A 77 -0.61 8.77 -5.92
CA THR A 77 -1.38 9.57 -6.86
C THR A 77 -2.34 8.67 -7.58
N VAL A 78 -3.44 9.23 -8.06
CA VAL A 78 -4.44 8.49 -8.81
C VAL A 78 -4.70 9.23 -10.10
N GLU A 79 -4.66 8.48 -11.19
CA GLU A 79 -4.97 9.01 -12.51
C GLU A 79 -6.19 8.29 -13.05
N ALA A 80 -7.24 9.03 -13.38
CA ALA A 80 -8.45 8.46 -13.94
C ALA A 80 -8.75 9.18 -15.25
N ALA A 81 -8.33 8.58 -16.34
CA ALA A 81 -8.51 9.19 -17.67
C ALA A 81 -8.86 8.09 -18.65
N GLU A 82 -9.77 8.41 -19.57
CA GLU A 82 -10.13 7.51 -20.68
C GLU A 82 -10.55 6.14 -20.17
N GLY A 83 -11.31 6.10 -19.08
CA GLY A 83 -11.79 4.85 -18.52
C GLY A 83 -10.74 4.04 -17.78
N ARG A 84 -9.55 4.57 -17.62
CA ARG A 84 -8.47 3.87 -16.91
C ARG A 84 -8.24 4.51 -15.56
N TYR A 85 -8.03 3.67 -14.57
CA TYR A 85 -7.76 4.12 -13.21
C TYR A 85 -6.43 3.53 -12.79
N ARG A 86 -5.43 4.40 -12.58
CA ARG A 86 -4.09 3.94 -12.21
C ARG A 86 -3.66 4.60 -10.91
N VAL A 87 -3.18 3.77 -10.01
CA VAL A 87 -2.65 4.22 -8.72
C VAL A 87 -1.14 4.07 -8.76
N ARG A 88 -0.44 5.14 -8.41
CA ARG A 88 1.03 5.13 -8.41
C ARG A 88 1.52 5.59 -7.04
N ILE A 89 2.67 5.07 -6.64
CA ILE A 89 3.25 5.46 -5.37
C ILE A 89 4.09 6.72 -5.56
N THR A 90 4.07 7.59 -4.55
CA THR A 90 4.90 8.79 -4.56
C THR A 90 6.23 8.51 -3.84
N ARG A 91 7.16 9.48 -3.92
CA ARG A 91 8.37 9.42 -3.14
C ARG A 91 8.05 9.30 -1.66
N GLU A 92 7.12 10.13 -1.19
CA GLU A 92 6.69 10.09 0.20
C GLU A 92 6.12 8.73 0.57
N GLY A 93 5.35 8.12 -0.33
CA GLY A 93 4.80 6.80 -0.09
C GLY A 93 5.86 5.73 0.04
N ALA A 94 6.85 5.77 -0.85
CA ALA A 94 7.94 4.79 -0.82
C ALA A 94 8.76 4.93 0.47
N LEU A 95 9.10 6.15 0.83
CA LEU A 95 9.89 6.37 2.06
C LEU A 95 9.09 6.08 3.31
N HIS A 96 7.80 6.36 3.29
CA HIS A 96 6.90 6.06 4.39
C HIS A 96 6.87 4.55 4.66
N ILE A 97 6.63 3.76 3.61
CA ILE A 97 6.49 2.33 3.82
C ILE A 97 7.84 1.70 4.18
N ARG A 98 8.95 2.24 3.66
CA ARG A 98 10.27 1.78 4.05
C ARG A 98 10.48 1.97 5.55
N LYS A 99 10.06 3.13 6.06
CA LYS A 99 10.27 3.48 7.46
C LYS A 99 9.38 2.66 8.40
N TYR A 100 8.12 2.44 8.00
CA TYR A 100 7.13 1.92 8.93
C TYR A 100 6.76 0.46 8.72
N ASN A 101 7.41 -0.23 7.78
CA ASN A 101 7.03 -1.62 7.48
C ASN A 101 7.10 -2.55 8.69
N GLU A 102 8.14 -2.42 9.51
CA GLU A 102 8.24 -3.27 10.70
C GLU A 102 7.14 -2.97 11.70
N PHE A 103 6.80 -1.71 11.83
CA PHE A 103 5.71 -1.31 12.72
C PHE A 103 4.38 -1.91 12.26
N TYR A 104 4.09 -1.83 10.96
CA TYR A 104 2.85 -2.38 10.41
C TYR A 104 2.82 -3.90 10.50
N ARG A 105 3.97 -4.55 10.34
CA ARG A 105 4.06 -6.00 10.50
C ARG A 105 3.63 -6.41 11.90
N LYS A 106 4.10 -5.69 12.91
CA LYS A 106 3.74 -6.01 14.29
C LYS A 106 2.26 -5.81 14.54
N ILE A 107 1.70 -4.72 14.02
CA ILE A 107 0.27 -4.48 14.18
C ILE A 107 -0.52 -5.60 13.52
N TYR A 108 -0.12 -6.00 12.31
CA TYR A 108 -0.81 -7.07 11.61
C TYR A 108 -0.78 -8.36 12.44
N GLU A 109 0.39 -8.73 12.93
CA GLU A 109 0.53 -9.98 13.67
C GLU A 109 -0.23 -10.00 14.98
N GLU A 110 -0.27 -8.87 15.66
CA GLU A 110 -0.85 -8.82 17.00
C GLU A 110 -2.33 -8.51 17.01
N GLN A 111 -2.82 -7.80 16.00
CA GLN A 111 -4.17 -7.28 16.05
C GLN A 111 -5.02 -7.64 14.85
N ILE A 112 -4.42 -7.79 13.69
CA ILE A 112 -5.20 -7.92 12.47
C ILE A 112 -5.44 -9.36 12.10
N ARG A 113 -4.44 -10.20 12.25
CA ARG A 113 -4.56 -11.60 11.86
C ARG A 113 -5.72 -12.28 12.58
N ASP A 114 -5.91 -11.98 13.85
CA ASP A 114 -6.96 -12.62 14.63
C ASP A 114 -8.34 -12.13 14.25
N HIS A 115 -8.44 -10.94 13.71
CA HIS A 115 -9.73 -10.32 13.44
C HIS A 115 -10.21 -10.45 12.00
N TYR A 116 -9.30 -10.61 11.06
CA TYR A 116 -9.64 -10.44 9.65
C TYR A 116 -9.51 -11.71 8.83
N ARG A 117 -9.37 -12.84 9.47
CA ARG A 117 -9.39 -14.14 8.79
C ARG A 117 -8.29 -14.30 7.73
N TYR A 118 -7.23 -13.58 7.85
CA TYR A 118 -6.08 -13.83 6.99
C TYR A 118 -5.36 -15.04 7.55
N THR A 119 -5.35 -16.11 6.80
CA THR A 119 -4.75 -17.35 7.28
C THR A 119 -3.24 -17.29 7.26
N LYS A 120 -2.70 -16.40 6.46
CA LYS A 120 -1.26 -16.19 6.45
C LYS A 120 -0.95 -14.77 6.03
N ALA A 121 0.23 -14.30 6.42
CA ALA A 121 0.65 -12.95 6.12
C ALA A 121 0.82 -12.76 4.62
N PRO A 122 0.59 -11.54 4.11
CA PRO A 122 0.90 -11.22 2.74
C PRO A 122 2.37 -11.50 2.44
N PHE A 123 2.67 -11.71 1.14
CA PHE A 123 4.03 -12.11 0.78
C PHE A 123 5.10 -11.14 1.24
N TRP A 124 4.79 -9.84 1.23
CA TRP A 124 5.76 -8.81 1.61
C TRP A 124 5.97 -8.69 3.11
N LEU A 125 5.15 -9.38 3.92
CA LEU A 125 5.35 -9.45 5.36
C LEU A 125 6.06 -10.73 5.79
N ARG A 126 6.21 -11.69 4.90
CA ARG A 126 6.91 -12.94 5.22
C ARG A 126 8.41 -12.74 5.09
N ASP A 127 9.12 -13.43 5.94
CA ASP A 127 10.58 -13.37 5.90
C ASP A 127 11.15 -14.18 4.75
#